data_8a63c685ed3f994764c785412c736f1b
#
_entry.id   8a63c685ed3f994764c785412c736f1b
#
_cell.length_a   1.000
_cell.length_b   1.000
_cell.length_c   1.000
_cell.angle_alpha   90.00
_cell.angle_beta   90.00
_cell.angle_gamma   90.00
#
_symmetry.space_group_name_H-M   'P 1'
#
loop_
_entity.id
_entity.type
_entity.pdbx_description
1 polymer ?
#
loop_
_entity_poly.entity_id
_entity_poly.type
_entity_poly.pdbx_seq_one_letter_code
_entity_poly.pdbx_strand_id
1 'polypeptide(L)'
;AEAFGVTPDIANFAKQITNGAQPTGAVMVSTEIYRTLTEIGGPDYMLEFAHGYTYSAHPVACAAGIAALDVLVKEDMVGRVKALAPYFENAVHSLKGSKHVLDIRNYGLAAGFTIAPVPGEPAKRPYEIAMACWKKGFYVRYGGDTIQLAPPFISEKDQIDRLINALGEAIQATA
;
A
#
# COMPACT_ATOMS: atom_id res chain seq x y z
N ALA A 1 7.25 -3.66 -10.25
CA ALA A 1 8.03 -3.53 -11.48
C ALA A 1 7.66 -4.63 -12.47
N GLU A 2 7.77 -5.90 -12.11
CA GLU A 2 7.46 -7.05 -12.99
C GLU A 2 6.07 -6.96 -13.64
N ALA A 3 5.02 -6.66 -12.86
CA ALA A 3 3.64 -6.54 -13.35
C ALA A 3 3.46 -5.46 -14.44
N PHE A 4 4.36 -4.50 -14.52
CA PHE A 4 4.35 -3.42 -15.52
C PHE A 4 5.45 -3.57 -16.56
N GLY A 5 6.19 -4.68 -16.57
CA GLY A 5 7.28 -4.91 -17.51
C GLY A 5 8.46 -3.94 -17.37
N VAL A 6 8.66 -3.37 -16.18
CA VAL A 6 9.71 -2.38 -15.91
C VAL A 6 10.79 -2.99 -15.04
N THR A 7 12.06 -2.79 -15.41
CA THR A 7 13.22 -3.07 -14.56
C THR A 7 13.82 -1.74 -14.11
N PRO A 8 13.60 -1.32 -12.86
CA PRO A 8 14.11 -0.05 -12.37
C PRO A 8 15.62 -0.13 -12.07
N ASP A 9 16.35 0.95 -12.31
CA ASP A 9 17.76 1.07 -11.89
C ASP A 9 17.87 1.35 -10.40
N ILE A 10 16.86 2.04 -9.83
CA ILE A 10 16.74 2.32 -8.39
C ILE A 10 15.31 2.01 -7.96
N ALA A 11 15.16 1.24 -6.88
CA ALA A 11 13.87 0.92 -6.28
C ALA A 11 13.87 1.20 -4.78
N ASN A 12 12.89 1.99 -4.32
CA ASN A 12 12.69 2.29 -2.91
C ASN A 12 11.64 1.35 -2.30
N PHE A 13 11.95 0.79 -1.15
CA PHE A 13 11.07 -0.10 -0.39
C PHE A 13 10.84 0.45 1.01
N ALA A 14 9.61 0.28 1.51
CA ALA A 14 9.22 0.62 2.87
C ALA A 14 8.01 -0.20 3.30
N LYS A 15 7.50 0.03 4.51
CA LYS A 15 6.24 -0.52 5.05
C LYS A 15 6.21 -2.06 5.07
N GLN A 16 5.82 -2.70 3.97
CA GLN A 16 5.73 -4.16 3.85
C GLN A 16 7.06 -4.88 4.07
N ILE A 17 8.21 -4.22 3.87
CA ILE A 17 9.54 -4.82 4.07
C ILE A 17 9.73 -5.41 5.48
N THR A 18 9.07 -4.83 6.50
CA THR A 18 9.03 -5.37 7.86
C THR A 18 7.61 -5.62 8.36
N ASN A 19 6.62 -5.51 7.48
CA ASN A 19 5.19 -5.57 7.80
C ASN A 19 4.79 -4.64 8.96
N GLY A 20 5.47 -3.50 9.10
CA GLY A 20 5.21 -2.51 10.16
C GLY A 20 5.78 -2.86 11.54
N ALA A 21 6.43 -4.02 11.71
CA ALA A 21 6.99 -4.45 13.00
C ALA A 21 8.16 -3.56 13.46
N GLN A 22 8.93 -3.03 12.50
CA GLN A 22 10.02 -2.08 12.75
C GLN A 22 10.03 -0.98 11.68
N PRO A 23 10.25 0.29 12.03
CA PRO A 23 10.47 1.35 11.06
C PRO A 23 11.69 1.02 10.20
N THR A 24 11.49 0.82 8.89
CA THR A 24 12.57 0.43 7.98
C THR A 24 12.25 0.90 6.58
N GLY A 25 13.28 1.36 5.88
CA GLY A 25 13.28 1.59 4.46
C GLY A 25 14.52 0.97 3.83
N ALA A 26 14.43 0.65 2.56
CA ALA A 26 15.57 0.14 1.79
C ALA A 26 15.58 0.78 0.40
N VAL A 27 16.77 0.94 -0.14
CA VAL A 27 17.00 1.34 -1.52
C VAL A 27 17.78 0.20 -2.18
N MET A 28 17.23 -0.34 -3.26
CA MET A 28 17.95 -1.28 -4.12
C MET A 28 18.42 -0.54 -5.36
N VAL A 29 19.63 -0.80 -5.78
CA VAL A 29 20.22 -0.24 -7.00
C VAL A 29 20.63 -1.33 -7.96
N SER A 30 20.69 -1.01 -9.26
CA SER A 30 21.21 -1.93 -10.27
C SER A 30 22.70 -2.24 -10.01
N THR A 31 23.14 -3.37 -10.53
CA THR A 31 24.57 -3.78 -10.45
C THR A 31 25.49 -2.73 -11.10
N GLU A 32 25.04 -2.05 -12.14
CA GLU A 32 25.80 -0.98 -12.80
C GLU A 32 26.04 0.20 -11.87
N ILE A 33 24.98 0.69 -11.20
CA ILE A 33 25.10 1.78 -10.21
C ILE A 33 26.01 1.36 -9.05
N TYR A 34 25.82 0.13 -8.52
CA TYR A 34 26.65 -0.37 -7.44
C TYR A 34 28.13 -0.39 -7.83
N ARG A 35 28.48 -0.97 -9.00
CA ARG A 35 29.85 -1.02 -9.49
C ARG A 35 30.44 0.38 -9.72
N THR A 36 29.68 1.27 -10.32
CA THR A 36 30.13 2.65 -10.55
C THR A 36 30.52 3.33 -9.23
N LEU A 37 29.70 3.18 -8.19
CA LEU A 37 29.96 3.77 -6.87
C LEU A 37 31.19 3.13 -6.21
N THR A 38 31.38 1.81 -6.33
CA THR A 38 32.48 1.09 -5.70
C THR A 38 33.78 1.17 -6.48
N GLU A 39 33.75 1.27 -7.81
CA GLU A 39 34.94 1.31 -8.68
C GLU A 39 35.49 2.73 -8.86
N ILE A 40 34.62 3.76 -8.83
CA ILE A 40 35.02 5.17 -8.95
C ILE A 40 35.29 5.80 -7.58
N GLY A 41 35.12 5.02 -6.51
CA GLY A 41 35.29 5.45 -5.13
C GLY A 41 36.55 6.27 -4.86
N GLY A 42 36.60 6.89 -3.71
CA GLY A 42 37.71 7.75 -3.30
C GLY A 42 39.06 7.00 -3.19
N PRO A 43 40.09 7.64 -2.64
CA PRO A 43 41.37 6.99 -2.36
C PRO A 43 41.20 5.72 -1.50
N ASP A 44 42.12 4.77 -1.59
CA ASP A 44 42.10 3.45 -0.92
C ASP A 44 41.86 3.51 0.60
N TYR A 45 42.08 4.66 1.23
CA TYR A 45 41.85 4.88 2.65
C TYR A 45 40.47 5.46 2.99
N MET A 46 39.58 5.64 2.00
CA MET A 46 38.24 6.15 2.18
C MET A 46 37.19 5.09 1.81
N LEU A 47 35.98 5.25 2.36
CA LEU A 47 34.84 4.45 1.93
C LEU A 47 34.45 4.81 0.50
N GLU A 48 34.18 3.82 -0.31
CA GLU A 48 33.79 3.94 -1.73
C GLU A 48 32.51 4.78 -1.88
N PHE A 49 31.58 4.61 -0.93
CA PHE A 49 30.33 5.36 -0.89
C PHE A 49 30.02 5.76 0.56
N ALA A 50 30.42 6.97 0.93
CA ALA A 50 30.27 7.49 2.28
C ALA A 50 28.81 7.97 2.53
N HIS A 51 27.85 7.06 2.48
CA HIS A 51 26.43 7.36 2.74
C HIS A 51 25.82 6.32 3.69
N GLY A 52 25.08 6.83 4.69
CA GLY A 52 24.31 6.02 5.64
C GLY A 52 23.72 6.88 6.73
N TYR A 53 22.67 6.39 7.33
CA TYR A 53 22.09 6.97 8.55
C TYR A 53 22.58 6.22 9.77
N THR A 54 22.50 6.81 10.96
CA THR A 54 22.95 6.21 12.22
C THR A 54 22.33 4.82 12.45
N TYR A 55 21.09 4.62 12.05
CA TYR A 55 20.39 3.34 12.17
C TYR A 55 20.38 2.48 10.91
N SER A 56 21.21 2.78 9.91
CA SER A 56 21.36 1.89 8.74
C SER A 56 21.85 0.52 9.21
N ALA A 57 21.28 -0.53 8.63
CA ALA A 57 21.55 -1.93 8.98
C ALA A 57 21.27 -2.29 10.46
N HIS A 58 20.30 -1.60 11.10
CA HIS A 58 19.93 -1.91 12.48
C HIS A 58 19.53 -3.40 12.62
N PRO A 59 20.18 -4.18 13.51
CA PRO A 59 20.04 -5.65 13.49
C PRO A 59 18.61 -6.12 13.73
N VAL A 60 17.85 -5.48 14.61
CA VAL A 60 16.45 -5.84 14.87
C VAL A 60 15.59 -5.55 13.66
N ALA A 61 15.81 -4.43 12.95
CA ALA A 61 15.07 -4.08 11.74
C ALA A 61 15.39 -5.05 10.59
N CYS A 62 16.65 -5.44 10.42
CA CYS A 62 17.07 -6.44 9.45
C CYS A 62 16.45 -7.81 9.74
N ALA A 63 16.45 -8.24 11.00
CA ALA A 63 15.84 -9.50 11.43
C ALA A 63 14.31 -9.50 11.17
N ALA A 64 13.62 -8.39 11.48
CA ALA A 64 12.19 -8.23 11.18
C ALA A 64 11.92 -8.26 9.67
N GLY A 65 12.79 -7.65 8.86
CA GLY A 65 12.70 -7.70 7.39
C GLY A 65 12.85 -9.11 6.83
N ILE A 66 13.87 -9.86 7.29
CA ILE A 66 14.07 -11.25 6.90
C ILE A 66 12.85 -12.10 7.27
N ALA A 67 12.35 -11.98 8.50
CA ALA A 67 11.17 -12.72 8.95
C ALA A 67 9.92 -12.38 8.12
N ALA A 68 9.71 -11.10 7.78
CA ALA A 68 8.57 -10.68 6.96
C ALA A 68 8.66 -11.25 5.53
N LEU A 69 9.85 -11.25 4.92
CA LEU A 69 10.08 -11.85 3.60
C LEU A 69 9.90 -13.37 3.64
N ASP A 70 10.37 -14.03 4.69
CA ASP A 70 10.19 -15.46 4.90
C ASP A 70 8.71 -15.85 4.95
N VAL A 71 7.89 -15.13 5.72
CA VAL A 71 6.44 -15.33 5.78
C VAL A 71 5.80 -15.10 4.41
N LEU A 72 6.18 -14.01 3.72
CA LEU A 72 5.66 -13.71 2.38
C LEU A 72 5.83 -14.88 1.41
N VAL A 73 7.00 -15.53 1.45
CA VAL A 73 7.34 -16.65 0.57
C VAL A 73 6.74 -17.97 1.08
N LYS A 74 6.93 -18.31 2.37
CA LYS A 74 6.50 -19.60 2.94
C LYS A 74 4.98 -19.78 2.93
N GLU A 75 4.24 -18.71 3.11
CA GLU A 75 2.77 -18.73 3.13
C GLU A 75 2.16 -18.34 1.77
N ASP A 76 2.98 -18.22 0.72
CA ASP A 76 2.56 -17.81 -0.62
C ASP A 76 1.59 -16.61 -0.62
N MET A 77 1.93 -15.56 0.13
CA MET A 77 1.07 -14.38 0.24
C MET A 77 0.79 -13.71 -1.09
N VAL A 78 1.73 -13.76 -2.03
CA VAL A 78 1.53 -13.21 -3.39
C VAL A 78 0.50 -14.03 -4.17
N GLY A 79 0.58 -15.36 -4.12
CA GLY A 79 -0.41 -16.25 -4.73
C GLY A 79 -1.80 -16.06 -4.12
N ARG A 80 -1.88 -15.93 -2.77
CA ARG A 80 -3.12 -15.62 -2.06
C ARG A 80 -3.75 -14.31 -2.55
N VAL A 81 -2.96 -13.23 -2.67
CA VAL A 81 -3.45 -11.94 -3.18
C VAL A 81 -3.93 -12.07 -4.62
N LYS A 82 -3.19 -12.76 -5.50
CA LYS A 82 -3.60 -13.00 -6.88
C LYS A 82 -4.94 -13.74 -6.97
N ALA A 83 -5.15 -14.74 -6.10
CA ALA A 83 -6.40 -15.49 -6.06
C ALA A 83 -7.59 -14.69 -5.51
N LEU A 84 -7.34 -13.79 -4.54
CA LEU A 84 -8.38 -12.98 -3.90
C LEU A 84 -8.72 -11.70 -4.69
N ALA A 85 -7.78 -11.20 -5.50
CA ALA A 85 -7.93 -9.94 -6.22
C ALA A 85 -9.19 -9.85 -7.10
N PRO A 86 -9.58 -10.87 -7.89
CA PRO A 86 -10.83 -10.80 -8.68
C PRO A 86 -12.08 -10.67 -7.82
N TYR A 87 -12.09 -11.33 -6.64
CA TYR A 87 -13.20 -11.19 -5.71
C TYR A 87 -13.28 -9.76 -5.14
N PHE A 88 -12.15 -9.21 -4.72
CA PHE A 88 -12.06 -7.83 -4.21
C PHE A 88 -12.47 -6.82 -5.28
N GLU A 89 -12.02 -7.00 -6.53
CA GLU A 89 -12.41 -6.17 -7.66
C GLU A 89 -13.93 -6.15 -7.86
N ASN A 90 -14.57 -7.31 -7.91
CA ASN A 90 -16.01 -7.41 -8.01
C ASN A 90 -16.73 -6.73 -6.84
N ALA A 91 -16.24 -6.93 -5.64
CA ALA A 91 -16.80 -6.32 -4.43
C ALA A 91 -16.71 -4.79 -4.45
N VAL A 92 -15.55 -4.20 -4.79
CA VAL A 92 -15.41 -2.74 -4.85
C VAL A 92 -16.24 -2.13 -5.99
N HIS A 93 -16.27 -2.78 -7.16
CA HIS A 93 -17.05 -2.32 -8.31
C HIS A 93 -18.56 -2.51 -8.15
N SER A 94 -19.04 -3.28 -7.17
CA SER A 94 -20.46 -3.34 -6.82
C SER A 94 -21.02 -1.99 -6.37
N LEU A 95 -20.16 -1.08 -5.91
CA LEU A 95 -20.54 0.28 -5.53
C LEU A 95 -20.57 1.27 -6.72
N LYS A 96 -20.33 0.80 -7.94
CA LYS A 96 -20.43 1.64 -9.15
C LYS A 96 -21.86 2.13 -9.33
N GLY A 97 -22.01 3.43 -9.56
CA GLY A 97 -23.31 4.09 -9.67
C GLY A 97 -23.96 4.44 -8.33
N SER A 98 -23.31 4.16 -7.20
CA SER A 98 -23.75 4.65 -5.90
C SER A 98 -23.66 6.17 -5.84
N LYS A 99 -24.50 6.76 -4.98
CA LYS A 99 -24.55 8.20 -4.74
C LYS A 99 -23.13 8.76 -4.48
N HIS A 100 -22.77 9.83 -5.14
CA HIS A 100 -21.48 10.50 -5.04
C HIS A 100 -20.24 9.74 -5.53
N VAL A 101 -20.35 8.49 -5.96
CA VAL A 101 -19.19 7.75 -6.53
C VAL A 101 -19.03 8.15 -7.99
N LEU A 102 -17.88 8.81 -8.29
CA LEU A 102 -17.56 9.26 -9.65
C LEU A 102 -16.69 8.26 -10.39
N ASP A 103 -15.75 7.61 -9.68
CA ASP A 103 -14.82 6.65 -10.26
C ASP A 103 -14.43 5.59 -9.23
N ILE A 104 -14.18 4.37 -9.70
CA ILE A 104 -13.62 3.26 -8.92
C ILE A 104 -12.47 2.67 -9.71
N ARG A 105 -11.31 2.57 -9.09
CA ARG A 105 -10.10 1.96 -9.64
C ARG A 105 -9.47 1.02 -8.63
N ASN A 106 -8.91 -0.09 -9.10
CA ASN A 106 -8.26 -1.07 -8.23
C ASN A 106 -7.06 -1.72 -8.91
N TYR A 107 -6.17 -2.25 -8.06
CA TYR A 107 -5.09 -3.13 -8.45
C TYR A 107 -4.79 -4.09 -7.29
N GLY A 108 -4.90 -5.40 -7.53
CA GLY A 108 -4.79 -6.41 -6.47
C GLY A 108 -5.79 -6.13 -5.35
N LEU A 109 -5.32 -6.02 -4.11
CA LEU A 109 -6.13 -5.67 -2.94
C LEU A 109 -6.07 -4.16 -2.59
N ALA A 110 -5.74 -3.31 -3.52
CA ALA A 110 -5.83 -1.87 -3.32
C ALA A 110 -6.93 -1.27 -4.21
N ALA A 111 -7.74 -0.38 -3.66
CA ALA A 111 -8.78 0.33 -4.41
C ALA A 111 -8.87 1.80 -4.01
N GLY A 112 -9.30 2.62 -4.97
CA GLY A 112 -9.60 4.03 -4.78
C GLY A 112 -10.97 4.38 -5.33
N PHE A 113 -11.73 5.15 -4.57
CA PHE A 113 -13.04 5.67 -4.94
C PHE A 113 -12.95 7.19 -5.02
N THR A 114 -13.15 7.76 -6.17
CA THR A 114 -13.29 9.21 -6.30
C THR A 114 -14.73 9.60 -5.93
N ILE A 115 -14.85 10.46 -4.94
CA ILE A 115 -16.13 10.90 -4.39
C ILE A 115 -16.42 12.33 -4.86
N ALA A 116 -17.63 12.60 -5.31
CA ALA A 116 -18.05 13.92 -5.72
C ALA A 116 -17.82 14.94 -4.60
N PRO A 117 -17.06 16.02 -4.83
CA PRO A 117 -16.70 16.96 -3.78
C PRO A 117 -17.90 17.81 -3.35
N VAL A 118 -17.87 18.32 -2.11
CA VAL A 118 -18.72 19.44 -1.71
C VAL A 118 -18.06 20.72 -2.26
N PRO A 119 -18.79 21.61 -2.94
CA PRO A 119 -18.21 22.86 -3.44
C PRO A 119 -17.50 23.65 -2.34
N GLY A 120 -16.23 24.01 -2.57
CA GLY A 120 -15.37 24.69 -1.59
C GLY A 120 -14.76 23.80 -0.50
N GLU A 121 -15.24 22.57 -0.31
CA GLU A 121 -14.78 21.64 0.74
C GLU A 121 -14.55 20.22 0.18
N PRO A 122 -13.59 20.01 -0.72
CA PRO A 122 -13.46 18.76 -1.48
C PRO A 122 -13.20 17.51 -0.61
N ALA A 123 -12.53 17.67 0.52
CA ALA A 123 -12.24 16.56 1.43
C ALA A 123 -13.37 16.26 2.44
N LYS A 124 -14.41 17.09 2.52
CA LYS A 124 -15.46 16.97 3.55
C LYS A 124 -16.25 15.67 3.44
N ARG A 125 -16.79 15.39 2.26
CA ARG A 125 -17.60 14.17 2.05
C ARG A 125 -16.78 12.88 2.25
N PRO A 126 -15.54 12.73 1.71
CA PRO A 126 -14.67 11.60 2.04
C PRO A 126 -14.37 11.47 3.55
N TYR A 127 -14.19 12.59 4.25
CA TYR A 127 -14.02 12.58 5.70
C TYR A 127 -15.27 12.04 6.42
N GLU A 128 -16.45 12.54 6.08
CA GLU A 128 -17.70 12.10 6.69
C GLU A 128 -17.98 10.61 6.47
N ILE A 129 -17.73 10.12 5.25
CA ILE A 129 -17.80 8.69 4.90
C ILE A 129 -16.80 7.88 5.73
N ALA A 130 -15.55 8.33 5.83
CA ALA A 130 -14.53 7.65 6.61
C ALA A 130 -14.90 7.58 8.10
N MET A 131 -15.44 8.66 8.67
CA MET A 131 -15.90 8.68 10.06
C MET A 131 -17.14 7.81 10.29
N ALA A 132 -18.03 7.69 9.31
CA ALA A 132 -19.16 6.76 9.38
C ALA A 132 -18.68 5.29 9.36
N CYS A 133 -17.71 4.95 8.52
CA CYS A 133 -17.04 3.64 8.52
C CYS A 133 -16.34 3.37 9.86
N TRP A 134 -15.60 4.36 10.40
CA TRP A 134 -14.92 4.25 11.69
C TRP A 134 -15.87 3.89 12.83
N LYS A 135 -17.03 4.54 12.89
CA LYS A 135 -18.07 4.24 13.88
C LYS A 135 -18.63 2.82 13.77
N LYS A 136 -18.52 2.21 12.58
CA LYS A 136 -18.90 0.81 12.33
C LYS A 136 -17.75 -0.19 12.55
N GLY A 137 -16.58 0.30 12.99
CA GLY A 137 -15.40 -0.54 13.26
C GLY A 137 -14.50 -0.77 12.03
N PHE A 138 -14.68 0.00 10.93
CA PHE A 138 -13.87 -0.11 9.73
C PHE A 138 -13.02 1.13 9.51
N TYR A 139 -11.71 0.93 9.45
CA TYR A 139 -10.80 1.99 9.05
C TYR A 139 -10.70 2.06 7.53
N VAL A 140 -11.10 3.17 6.95
CA VAL A 140 -10.86 3.51 5.55
C VAL A 140 -10.04 4.79 5.49
N ARG A 141 -9.07 4.85 4.59
CA ARG A 141 -8.27 6.05 4.40
C ARG A 141 -9.01 7.01 3.48
N TYR A 142 -8.94 8.31 3.78
CA TYR A 142 -9.39 9.37 2.89
C TYR A 142 -8.27 10.37 2.62
N GLY A 143 -8.31 11.03 1.46
CA GLY A 143 -7.37 12.08 1.08
C GLY A 143 -7.89 12.84 -0.13
N GLY A 144 -8.00 14.17 -0.01
CA GLY A 144 -8.67 14.96 -1.03
C GLY A 144 -10.11 14.47 -1.24
N ASP A 145 -10.45 14.15 -2.47
CA ASP A 145 -11.75 13.62 -2.90
C ASP A 145 -11.82 12.08 -2.92
N THR A 146 -10.80 11.40 -2.43
CA THR A 146 -10.65 9.95 -2.63
C THR A 146 -10.73 9.17 -1.32
N ILE A 147 -11.54 8.09 -1.31
CA ILE A 147 -11.48 7.00 -0.33
C ILE A 147 -10.55 5.91 -0.84
N GLN A 148 -9.69 5.40 0.03
CA GLN A 148 -8.71 4.35 -0.29
C GLN A 148 -8.92 3.13 0.59
N LEU A 149 -8.91 1.96 -0.01
CA LEU A 149 -8.96 0.66 0.65
C LEU A 149 -7.69 -0.13 0.35
N ALA A 150 -7.14 -0.75 1.37
CA ALA A 150 -6.02 -1.69 1.27
C ALA A 150 -6.12 -2.72 2.40
N PRO A 151 -7.04 -3.68 2.30
CA PRO A 151 -7.19 -4.71 3.33
C PRO A 151 -5.90 -5.54 3.44
N PRO A 152 -5.58 -6.09 4.63
CA PRO A 152 -4.44 -6.98 4.81
C PRO A 152 -4.49 -8.19 3.86
N PHE A 153 -3.32 -8.74 3.49
CA PHE A 153 -3.23 -9.90 2.60
C PHE A 153 -3.94 -11.16 3.14
N ILE A 154 -4.07 -11.25 4.45
CA ILE A 154 -4.76 -12.34 5.15
C ILE A 154 -6.27 -12.18 5.23
N SER A 155 -6.83 -11.11 4.65
CA SER A 155 -8.28 -10.88 4.68
C SER A 155 -9.05 -12.01 4.00
N GLU A 156 -10.19 -12.35 4.59
CA GLU A 156 -11.15 -13.32 4.05
C GLU A 156 -12.29 -12.61 3.31
N LYS A 157 -13.03 -13.35 2.50
CA LYS A 157 -14.13 -12.81 1.68
C LYS A 157 -15.21 -12.14 2.50
N ASP A 158 -15.61 -12.73 3.61
CA ASP A 158 -16.61 -12.17 4.52
C ASP A 158 -16.18 -10.83 5.13
N GLN A 159 -14.88 -10.68 5.42
CA GLN A 159 -14.32 -9.42 5.92
C GLN A 159 -14.35 -8.34 4.83
N ILE A 160 -14.06 -8.71 3.58
CA ILE A 160 -14.18 -7.82 2.43
C ILE A 160 -15.64 -7.39 2.24
N ASP A 161 -16.57 -8.33 2.28
CA ASP A 161 -18.00 -8.04 2.12
C ASP A 161 -18.51 -7.08 3.20
N ARG A 162 -18.14 -7.32 4.45
CA ARG A 162 -18.50 -6.44 5.57
C ARG A 162 -17.91 -5.03 5.40
N LEU A 163 -16.67 -4.92 4.95
CA LEU A 163 -16.02 -3.64 4.67
C LEU A 163 -16.76 -2.88 3.56
N ILE A 164 -17.04 -3.55 2.44
CA ILE A 164 -17.70 -2.93 1.28
C ILE A 164 -19.15 -2.55 1.60
N ASN A 165 -19.88 -3.39 2.33
CA ASN A 165 -21.22 -3.06 2.81
C ASN A 165 -21.21 -1.84 3.72
N ALA A 166 -20.30 -1.78 4.70
CA ALA A 166 -20.17 -0.63 5.60
C ALA A 166 -19.82 0.66 4.83
N LEU A 167 -18.95 0.57 3.82
CA LEU A 167 -18.61 1.70 2.95
C LEU A 167 -19.83 2.14 2.12
N GLY A 168 -20.55 1.20 1.50
CA GLY A 168 -21.75 1.49 0.71
C GLY A 168 -22.82 2.19 1.54
N GLU A 169 -23.11 1.69 2.75
CA GLU A 169 -24.04 2.33 3.68
C GLU A 169 -23.58 3.75 4.10
N ALA A 170 -22.28 3.93 4.37
CA ALA A 170 -21.72 5.23 4.69
C ALA A 170 -21.85 6.23 3.53
N ILE A 171 -21.60 5.81 2.30
CA ILE A 171 -21.77 6.61 1.09
C ILE A 171 -23.24 7.03 0.94
N GLN A 172 -24.19 6.11 1.08
CA GLN A 172 -25.62 6.39 0.93
C GLN A 172 -26.15 7.36 2.01
N ALA A 173 -25.63 7.25 3.23
CA ALA A 173 -26.04 8.09 4.36
C ALA A 173 -25.45 9.50 4.31
N THR A 174 -24.42 9.74 3.52
CA THR A 174 -23.75 11.06 3.43
C THR A 174 -24.52 12.01 2.50
N ALA A 175 -24.64 13.27 2.89
CA ALA A 175 -25.40 14.31 2.18
C ALA A 175 -24.74 14.75 0.86
#